data_6100e33a8636394c01bd8f80fd8651b9
#
_entry.id   6100e33a8636394c01bd8f80fd8651b9
#
_cell.length_a   1.000
_cell.length_b   1.000
_cell.length_c   1.000
_cell.angle_alpha   90.00
_cell.angle_beta   90.00
_cell.angle_gamma   90.00
#
_symmetry.space_group_name_H-M   'P 1'
#
loop_
_entity.id
_entity.type
_entity.pdbx_description
1 polymer ?
#
loop_
_entity_poly.entity_id
_entity_poly.type
_entity_poly.pdbx_seq_one_letter_code
_entity_poly.pdbx_strand_id
1 'polypeptide(L)'
;MNDTALPRASIARSERIGFTGERRDFSRLVQRGALLELITAGFYRFWLTTDIRHSLWSGTSIEGHAFEYTGTAKELLIGFLFALAILVPIYLVYFLIGIEAERAKAFASIPLILFFYAFGQFAIFRARRYRTTRTVWRGVRFWMSGSGWAYSWRACLWGLLTADARPGAAVARERAGTLQDAASALRRSAGALRRHRLGAI
;
A
#
# COMPACT_ATOMS: atom_id res chain seq x y z
N MET A 1 54.53 24.87 -15.45
CA MET A 1 53.87 23.59 -15.03
C MET A 1 52.89 23.95 -13.94
N ASN A 2 51.63 24.23 -14.33
CA ASN A 2 50.56 24.60 -13.39
C ASN A 2 49.64 23.42 -13.28
N ASP A 3 49.76 22.70 -12.17
CA ASP A 3 48.77 21.69 -11.77
C ASP A 3 47.49 22.39 -11.30
N THR A 4 46.57 22.57 -12.22
CA THR A 4 45.21 22.98 -11.91
C THR A 4 44.46 21.73 -11.40
N ALA A 5 44.62 21.42 -10.13
CA ALA A 5 43.84 20.44 -9.45
C ALA A 5 42.38 20.92 -9.44
N LEU A 6 41.55 20.34 -10.30
CA LEU A 6 40.11 20.52 -10.26
C LEU A 6 39.61 20.09 -8.87
N PRO A 7 38.80 20.91 -8.20
CA PRO A 7 38.22 20.50 -6.92
C PRO A 7 37.33 19.28 -7.15
N ARG A 8 37.73 18.13 -6.63
CA ARG A 8 36.87 16.98 -6.48
C ARG A 8 35.68 17.42 -5.60
N ALA A 9 34.65 17.89 -6.25
CA ALA A 9 33.38 18.08 -5.58
C ALA A 9 32.91 16.70 -5.03
N SER A 10 33.17 16.50 -3.77
CA SER A 10 32.63 15.40 -2.97
C SER A 10 31.14 15.62 -2.81
N ILE A 11 30.36 15.32 -3.85
CA ILE A 11 28.91 15.30 -3.78
C ILE A 11 28.48 13.88 -3.35
N ALA A 12 28.91 13.51 -2.18
CA ALA A 12 28.10 12.56 -1.38
C ALA A 12 27.27 13.39 -0.40
N ARG A 13 26.34 14.19 -0.92
CA ARG A 13 25.27 14.73 -0.12
C ARG A 13 24.39 13.54 0.21
N SER A 14 24.60 12.94 1.38
CA SER A 14 23.70 11.92 1.90
C SER A 14 22.29 12.52 1.91
N GLU A 15 21.45 12.09 0.97
CA GLU A 15 20.05 12.46 0.92
C GLU A 15 19.43 12.01 2.25
N ARG A 16 19.28 12.95 3.17
CA ARG A 16 18.73 12.65 4.48
C ARG A 16 17.23 12.60 4.36
N ILE A 17 16.68 11.40 4.36
CA ILE A 17 15.26 11.19 4.58
C ILE A 17 15.02 11.40 6.08
N GLY A 18 14.23 12.42 6.40
CA GLY A 18 13.84 12.74 7.78
C GLY A 18 12.39 12.37 8.03
N PHE A 19 12.09 11.97 9.27
CA PHE A 19 10.71 11.81 9.75
C PHE A 19 10.57 12.57 11.06
N THR A 20 9.66 13.56 11.09
CA THR A 20 9.42 14.45 12.23
C THR A 20 8.11 14.15 12.97
N GLY A 21 7.38 13.10 12.56
CA GLY A 21 6.10 12.74 13.18
C GLY A 21 6.26 12.23 14.62
N GLU A 22 5.48 12.75 15.56
CA GLU A 22 5.42 12.25 16.93
C GLU A 22 4.55 11.01 17.03
N ARG A 23 5.10 9.94 17.60
CA ARG A 23 4.38 8.67 17.81
C ARG A 23 3.10 8.85 18.63
N ARG A 24 3.12 9.76 19.60
CA ARG A 24 1.99 10.01 20.52
C ARG A 24 0.81 10.62 19.80
N ASP A 25 1.06 11.62 18.95
CA ASP A 25 0.00 12.30 18.19
C ASP A 25 -0.59 11.40 17.11
N PHE A 26 0.27 10.65 16.43
CA PHE A 26 -0.18 9.63 15.47
C PHE A 26 -1.05 8.55 16.15
N SER A 27 -0.64 8.06 17.32
CA SER A 27 -1.41 7.07 18.07
C SER A 27 -2.79 7.61 18.48
N ARG A 28 -2.87 8.86 18.96
CA ARG A 28 -4.15 9.52 19.30
C ARG A 28 -5.06 9.66 18.08
N LEU A 29 -4.51 10.07 16.95
CA LEU A 29 -5.26 10.20 15.69
C LEU A 29 -5.87 8.85 15.29
N VAL A 30 -5.07 7.78 15.31
CA VAL A 30 -5.53 6.43 14.96
C VAL A 30 -6.59 5.92 15.94
N GLN A 31 -6.38 6.09 17.25
CA GLN A 31 -7.33 5.63 18.27
C GLN A 31 -8.68 6.34 18.16
N ARG A 32 -8.68 7.68 18.04
CA ARG A 32 -9.91 8.46 17.83
C ARG A 32 -10.61 8.07 16.53
N GLY A 33 -9.84 7.90 15.46
CA GLY A 33 -10.39 7.51 14.17
C GLY A 33 -10.98 6.10 14.19
N ALA A 34 -10.34 5.14 14.84
CA ALA A 34 -10.85 3.78 15.00
C ALA A 34 -12.16 3.75 15.81
N LEU A 35 -12.26 4.56 16.86
CA LEU A 35 -13.49 4.70 17.64
C LEU A 35 -14.64 5.25 16.77
N LEU A 36 -14.37 6.31 16.01
CA LEU A 36 -15.34 6.89 15.08
C LEU A 36 -15.72 5.92 13.96
N GLU A 37 -14.78 5.11 13.47
CA GLU A 37 -15.03 4.07 12.47
C GLU A 37 -16.01 3.02 13.00
N LEU A 38 -15.88 2.61 14.27
CA LEU A 38 -16.81 1.71 14.95
C LEU A 38 -18.21 2.32 15.07
N ILE A 39 -18.32 3.57 15.52
CA ILE A 39 -19.60 4.27 15.71
C ILE A 39 -20.31 4.49 14.37
N THR A 40 -19.57 4.77 13.31
CA THR A 40 -20.12 5.05 11.98
C THR A 40 -20.25 3.81 11.10
N ALA A 41 -20.17 2.60 11.67
CA ALA A 41 -20.23 1.32 10.94
C ALA A 41 -19.24 1.27 9.73
N GLY A 42 -18.04 1.82 9.91
CA GLY A 42 -16.99 1.81 8.91
C GLY A 42 -16.96 3.00 7.94
N PHE A 43 -17.98 3.88 7.94
CA PHE A 43 -17.98 5.03 7.02
C PHE A 43 -16.88 6.04 7.33
N TYR A 44 -16.46 6.19 8.59
CA TYR A 44 -15.38 7.11 8.98
C TYR A 44 -14.01 6.69 8.43
N ARG A 45 -13.86 5.47 7.95
CA ARG A 45 -12.61 4.93 7.38
C ARG A 45 -12.00 5.81 6.28
N PHE A 46 -12.82 6.48 5.48
CA PHE A 46 -12.34 7.34 4.40
C PHE A 46 -11.65 8.60 4.95
N TRP A 47 -12.21 9.20 6.01
CA TRP A 47 -11.63 10.34 6.71
C TRP A 47 -10.37 9.92 7.45
N LEU A 48 -10.42 8.87 8.25
CA LEU A 48 -9.27 8.33 8.96
C LEU A 48 -8.10 8.02 8.03
N THR A 49 -8.36 7.37 6.89
CA THR A 49 -7.32 7.05 5.91
C THR A 49 -6.68 8.31 5.32
N THR A 50 -7.46 9.36 5.10
CA THR A 50 -6.98 10.64 4.59
C THR A 50 -6.13 11.35 5.64
N ASP A 51 -6.59 11.42 6.89
CA ASP A 51 -5.88 12.05 7.99
C ASP A 51 -4.55 11.35 8.30
N ILE A 52 -4.53 10.01 8.29
CA ILE A 52 -3.30 9.23 8.42
C ILE A 52 -2.31 9.58 7.30
N ARG A 53 -2.77 9.71 6.04
CA ARG A 53 -1.90 10.07 4.93
C ARG A 53 -1.38 11.49 5.06
N HIS A 54 -2.22 12.45 5.44
CA HIS A 54 -1.78 13.82 5.70
C HIS A 54 -0.69 13.85 6.76
N SER A 55 -0.89 13.18 7.89
CA SER A 55 0.09 13.11 8.97
C SER A 55 1.41 12.45 8.55
N LEU A 56 1.36 11.35 7.80
CA LEU A 56 2.57 10.64 7.36
C LEU A 56 3.33 11.43 6.28
N TRP A 57 2.64 12.03 5.30
CA TRP A 57 3.29 12.81 4.25
C TRP A 57 3.92 14.07 4.81
N SER A 58 3.21 14.84 5.63
CA SER A 58 3.76 16.04 6.28
C SER A 58 4.90 15.74 7.24
N GLY A 59 4.90 14.58 7.88
CA GLY A 59 5.99 14.12 8.74
C GLY A 59 7.22 13.61 8.00
N THR A 60 7.10 13.27 6.69
CA THR A 60 8.21 12.75 5.90
C THR A 60 8.83 13.85 5.07
N SER A 61 10.15 14.03 5.18
CA SER A 61 10.90 15.04 4.42
C SER A 61 12.09 14.43 3.69
N ILE A 62 12.37 14.94 2.48
CA ILE A 62 13.57 14.66 1.72
C ILE A 62 14.29 15.99 1.48
N GLU A 63 15.59 16.05 1.78
CA GLU A 63 16.39 17.28 1.68
C GLU A 63 15.79 18.48 2.43
N GLY A 64 15.13 18.25 3.58
CA GLY A 64 14.48 19.28 4.38
C GLY A 64 13.11 19.75 3.87
N HIS A 65 12.61 19.20 2.76
CA HIS A 65 11.28 19.51 2.21
C HIS A 65 10.30 18.39 2.51
N ALA A 66 9.21 18.70 3.20
CA ALA A 66 8.15 17.76 3.50
C ALA A 66 7.31 17.44 2.27
N PHE A 67 6.72 16.26 2.25
CA PHE A 67 5.70 15.90 1.28
C PHE A 67 4.35 16.50 1.68
N GLU A 68 3.53 16.76 0.67
CA GLU A 68 2.15 17.20 0.84
C GLU A 68 1.20 16.20 0.21
N TYR A 69 0.14 15.85 0.92
CA TYR A 69 -0.94 15.02 0.40
C TYR A 69 -2.18 15.86 0.15
N THR A 70 -2.63 15.94 -1.11
CA THR A 70 -3.78 16.78 -1.53
C THR A 70 -5.07 16.00 -1.76
N GLY A 71 -5.11 14.71 -1.40
CA GLY A 71 -6.29 13.87 -1.54
C GLY A 71 -7.34 14.14 -0.46
N THR A 72 -8.61 13.97 -0.79
CA THR A 72 -9.72 14.20 0.14
C THR A 72 -10.49 12.91 0.46
N ALA A 73 -11.08 12.84 1.66
CA ALA A 73 -11.91 11.73 2.09
C ALA A 73 -13.16 11.58 1.19
N LYS A 74 -13.73 12.70 0.73
CA LYS A 74 -14.90 12.71 -0.15
C LYS A 74 -14.63 12.00 -1.47
N GLU A 75 -13.45 12.23 -2.09
CA GLU A 75 -13.06 11.55 -3.33
C GLU A 75 -12.96 10.04 -3.15
N LEU A 76 -12.41 9.59 -2.01
CA LEU A 76 -12.31 8.17 -1.68
C LEU A 76 -13.70 7.54 -1.48
N LEU A 77 -14.59 8.23 -0.77
CA LEU A 77 -15.96 7.79 -0.54
C LEU A 77 -16.73 7.68 -1.87
N ILE A 78 -16.66 8.71 -2.72
CA ILE A 78 -17.32 8.69 -4.04
C ILE A 78 -16.79 7.53 -4.88
N GLY A 79 -15.48 7.32 -4.91
CA GLY A 79 -14.86 6.20 -5.62
C GLY A 79 -15.33 4.84 -5.09
N PHE A 80 -15.50 4.69 -3.80
CA PHE A 80 -16.04 3.49 -3.17
C PHE A 80 -17.51 3.28 -3.53
N LEU A 81 -18.36 4.32 -3.43
CA LEU A 81 -19.78 4.23 -3.78
C LEU A 81 -19.97 3.86 -5.27
N PHE A 82 -19.14 4.41 -6.14
CA PHE A 82 -19.16 4.06 -7.56
C PHE A 82 -18.78 2.60 -7.79
N ALA A 83 -17.75 2.10 -7.11
CA ALA A 83 -17.38 0.69 -7.17
C ALA A 83 -18.51 -0.21 -6.65
N LEU A 84 -19.15 0.18 -5.54
CA LEU A 84 -20.27 -0.55 -4.95
C LEU A 84 -21.48 -0.59 -5.91
N ALA A 85 -21.78 0.54 -6.55
CA ALA A 85 -22.88 0.64 -7.53
C ALA A 85 -22.69 -0.29 -8.75
N ILE A 86 -21.46 -0.65 -9.08
CA ILE A 86 -21.15 -1.63 -10.13
C ILE A 86 -21.19 -3.06 -9.58
N LEU A 87 -20.55 -3.29 -8.42
CA LEU A 87 -20.36 -4.64 -7.88
C LEU A 87 -21.66 -5.25 -7.33
N VAL A 88 -22.52 -4.43 -6.69
CA VAL A 88 -23.76 -4.92 -6.08
C VAL A 88 -24.72 -5.50 -7.11
N PRO A 89 -25.06 -4.83 -8.23
CA PRO A 89 -25.92 -5.41 -9.26
C PRO A 89 -25.33 -6.69 -9.86
N ILE A 90 -24.03 -6.72 -10.15
CA ILE A 90 -23.36 -7.90 -10.71
C ILE A 90 -23.47 -9.08 -9.74
N TYR A 91 -23.21 -8.86 -8.45
CA TYR A 91 -23.32 -9.89 -7.43
C TYR A 91 -24.78 -10.34 -7.26
N LEU A 92 -25.75 -9.41 -7.29
CA LEU A 92 -27.17 -9.73 -7.18
C LEU A 92 -27.65 -10.60 -8.34
N VAL A 93 -27.32 -10.23 -9.58
CA VAL A 93 -27.66 -11.02 -10.77
C VAL A 93 -27.04 -12.43 -10.68
N TYR A 94 -25.78 -12.52 -10.29
CA TYR A 94 -25.13 -13.82 -10.08
C TYR A 94 -25.82 -14.65 -9.02
N PHE A 95 -26.21 -14.03 -7.89
CA PHE A 95 -26.90 -14.70 -6.81
C PHE A 95 -28.28 -15.24 -7.24
N LEU A 96 -29.06 -14.43 -7.97
CA LEU A 96 -30.36 -14.83 -8.51
C LEU A 96 -30.26 -15.99 -9.50
N ILE A 97 -29.31 -15.93 -10.43
CA ILE A 97 -29.03 -17.03 -11.37
C ILE A 97 -28.58 -18.29 -10.63
N GLY A 98 -27.76 -18.13 -9.58
CA GLY A 98 -27.24 -19.24 -8.79
C GLY A 98 -28.31 -20.00 -8.01
N ILE A 99 -29.46 -19.38 -7.67
CA ILE A 99 -30.58 -20.06 -7.02
C ILE A 99 -31.25 -21.04 -7.98
N GLU A 100 -31.37 -20.70 -9.28
CA GLU A 100 -32.04 -21.53 -10.26
C GLU A 100 -31.18 -22.66 -10.84
N ALA A 101 -29.86 -22.49 -10.89
CA ALA A 101 -28.94 -23.39 -11.57
C ALA A 101 -28.06 -24.18 -10.59
N GLU A 102 -28.62 -25.00 -9.72
CA GLU A 102 -27.84 -25.78 -8.74
C GLU A 102 -26.77 -26.68 -9.34
N ARG A 103 -27.04 -27.26 -10.52
CA ARG A 103 -26.09 -28.14 -11.22
C ARG A 103 -24.98 -27.41 -11.97
N ALA A 104 -25.18 -26.15 -12.33
CA ALA A 104 -24.20 -25.32 -13.03
C ALA A 104 -23.31 -24.48 -12.10
N LYS A 105 -23.52 -24.52 -10.80
CA LYS A 105 -22.87 -23.65 -9.80
C LYS A 105 -21.33 -23.68 -9.85
N ALA A 106 -20.75 -24.87 -10.06
CA ALA A 106 -19.30 -25.03 -10.11
C ALA A 106 -18.68 -24.30 -11.32
N PHE A 107 -19.31 -24.38 -12.49
CA PHE A 107 -18.82 -23.70 -13.68
C PHE A 107 -19.15 -22.20 -13.72
N ALA A 108 -20.29 -21.80 -13.15
CA ALA A 108 -20.67 -20.39 -13.05
C ALA A 108 -19.78 -19.59 -12.08
N SER A 109 -19.15 -20.22 -11.10
CA SER A 109 -18.26 -19.58 -10.14
C SER A 109 -16.93 -19.12 -10.76
N ILE A 110 -16.42 -19.81 -11.77
CA ILE A 110 -15.13 -19.50 -12.41
C ILE A 110 -15.13 -18.11 -13.08
N PRO A 111 -16.09 -17.77 -13.95
CA PRO A 111 -16.16 -16.43 -14.53
C PRO A 111 -16.28 -15.31 -13.48
N LEU A 112 -17.03 -15.54 -12.42
CA LEU A 112 -17.19 -14.58 -11.35
C LEU A 112 -15.89 -14.34 -10.57
N ILE A 113 -15.19 -15.41 -10.21
CA ILE A 113 -13.88 -15.32 -9.54
C ILE A 113 -12.89 -14.55 -10.42
N LEU A 114 -12.84 -14.87 -11.72
CA LEU A 114 -11.98 -14.18 -12.68
C LEU A 114 -12.36 -12.70 -12.80
N PHE A 115 -13.66 -12.39 -12.84
CA PHE A 115 -14.15 -11.01 -12.86
C PHE A 115 -13.73 -10.25 -11.62
N PHE A 116 -13.96 -10.79 -10.42
CA PHE A 116 -13.55 -10.12 -9.17
C PHE A 116 -12.04 -9.98 -9.06
N TYR A 117 -11.28 -10.96 -9.53
CA TYR A 117 -9.83 -10.86 -9.57
C TYR A 117 -9.37 -9.73 -10.51
N ALA A 118 -9.89 -9.68 -11.73
CA ALA A 118 -9.57 -8.63 -12.70
C ALA A 118 -9.98 -7.24 -12.19
N PHE A 119 -11.18 -7.13 -11.63
CA PHE A 119 -11.67 -5.89 -11.02
C PHE A 119 -10.81 -5.46 -9.84
N GLY A 120 -10.39 -6.40 -8.99
CA GLY A 120 -9.47 -6.15 -7.88
C GLY A 120 -8.13 -5.59 -8.35
N GLN A 121 -7.53 -6.17 -9.40
CA GLN A 121 -6.30 -5.66 -9.99
C GLN A 121 -6.47 -4.26 -10.58
N PHE A 122 -7.59 -4.00 -11.24
CA PHE A 122 -7.93 -2.67 -11.74
C PHE A 122 -8.08 -1.66 -10.59
N ALA A 123 -8.76 -2.04 -9.51
CA ALA A 123 -8.94 -1.20 -8.33
C ALA A 123 -7.60 -0.88 -7.64
N ILE A 124 -6.68 -1.86 -7.53
CA ILE A 124 -5.33 -1.67 -6.99
C ILE A 124 -4.55 -0.64 -7.83
N PHE A 125 -4.60 -0.76 -9.16
CA PHE A 125 -3.96 0.21 -10.05
C PHE A 125 -4.53 1.62 -9.87
N ARG A 126 -5.86 1.76 -9.83
CA ARG A 126 -6.55 3.03 -9.59
C ARG A 126 -6.17 3.63 -8.24
N ALA A 127 -6.10 2.82 -7.20
CA ALA A 127 -5.72 3.26 -5.86
C ALA A 127 -4.25 3.74 -5.80
N ARG A 128 -3.33 3.05 -6.50
CA ARG A 128 -1.92 3.48 -6.62
C ARG A 128 -1.82 4.80 -7.37
N ARG A 129 -2.46 4.88 -8.55
CA ARG A 129 -2.48 6.10 -9.36
C ARG A 129 -3.05 7.29 -8.59
N TYR A 130 -4.17 7.09 -7.87
CA TYR A 130 -4.77 8.12 -7.04
C TYR A 130 -3.78 8.66 -6.00
N ARG A 131 -3.13 7.78 -5.23
CA ARG A 131 -2.16 8.18 -4.21
C ARG A 131 -0.99 8.97 -4.82
N THR A 132 -0.43 8.48 -5.92
CA THR A 132 0.69 9.14 -6.60
C THR A 132 0.30 10.52 -7.10
N THR A 133 -0.84 10.67 -7.76
CA THR A 133 -1.28 11.96 -8.32
C THR A 133 -1.71 12.97 -7.24
N ARG A 134 -1.96 12.52 -6.01
CA ARG A 134 -2.28 13.37 -4.86
C ARG A 134 -1.07 13.66 -3.95
N THR A 135 0.11 13.19 -4.33
CA THR A 135 1.37 13.50 -3.64
C THR A 135 2.06 14.65 -4.35
N VAL A 136 2.47 15.66 -3.58
CA VAL A 136 3.22 16.83 -4.05
C VAL A 136 4.51 16.92 -3.26
N TRP A 137 5.61 17.25 -3.93
CA TRP A 137 6.90 17.54 -3.32
C TRP A 137 7.53 18.75 -3.97
N ARG A 138 7.92 19.75 -3.18
CA ARG A 138 8.46 21.04 -3.65
C ARG A 138 7.60 21.73 -4.72
N GLY A 139 6.26 21.61 -4.59
CA GLY A 139 5.31 22.16 -5.57
C GLY A 139 5.13 21.32 -6.83
N VAL A 140 5.91 20.23 -7.01
CA VAL A 140 5.78 19.31 -8.14
C VAL A 140 4.86 18.15 -7.78
N ARG A 141 3.80 17.97 -8.57
CA ARG A 141 2.86 16.86 -8.42
C ARG A 141 3.39 15.61 -9.12
N PHE A 142 3.37 14.49 -8.40
CA PHE A 142 3.75 13.20 -9.00
C PHE A 142 2.71 12.75 -10.04
N TRP A 143 3.19 12.09 -11.08
CA TRP A 143 2.37 11.58 -12.16
C TRP A 143 2.62 10.08 -12.36
N MET A 144 1.55 9.33 -12.62
CA MET A 144 1.63 7.92 -12.98
C MET A 144 0.92 7.69 -14.31
N SER A 145 1.67 7.38 -15.37
CA SER A 145 1.15 7.02 -16.69
C SER A 145 0.79 5.53 -16.74
N GLY A 146 -0.08 5.17 -17.66
CA GLY A 146 -0.48 3.79 -17.91
C GLY A 146 -2.00 3.58 -17.88
N SER A 147 -2.42 2.46 -18.47
CA SER A 147 -3.83 2.03 -18.51
C SER A 147 -4.10 0.99 -17.43
N GLY A 148 -5.16 1.19 -16.65
CA GLY A 148 -5.62 0.24 -15.64
C GLY A 148 -6.05 -1.10 -16.26
N TRP A 149 -6.61 -1.07 -17.46
CA TRP A 149 -6.98 -2.27 -18.20
C TRP A 149 -5.77 -3.09 -18.63
N ALA A 150 -4.73 -2.45 -19.16
CA ALA A 150 -3.50 -3.13 -19.53
C ALA A 150 -2.80 -3.75 -18.32
N TYR A 151 -2.83 -3.09 -17.18
CA TYR A 151 -2.32 -3.64 -15.92
C TYR A 151 -3.13 -4.85 -15.47
N SER A 152 -4.46 -4.73 -15.45
CA SER A 152 -5.37 -5.79 -15.00
C SER A 152 -5.26 -7.04 -15.88
N TRP A 153 -5.22 -6.87 -17.20
CA TRP A 153 -5.05 -7.99 -18.14
C TRP A 153 -3.73 -8.73 -17.95
N ARG A 154 -2.62 -7.99 -17.84
CA ARG A 154 -1.31 -8.60 -17.55
C ARG A 154 -1.28 -9.32 -16.22
N ALA A 155 -1.87 -8.73 -15.17
CA ALA A 155 -1.97 -9.35 -13.86
C ALA A 155 -2.82 -10.63 -13.90
N CYS A 156 -3.92 -10.65 -14.66
CA CYS A 156 -4.72 -11.85 -14.87
C CYS A 156 -3.93 -12.95 -15.61
N LEU A 157 -3.21 -12.59 -16.66
CA LEU A 157 -2.39 -13.53 -17.41
C LEU A 157 -1.30 -14.14 -16.51
N TRP A 158 -0.56 -13.31 -15.79
CA TRP A 158 0.45 -13.77 -14.82
C TRP A 158 -0.17 -14.59 -13.69
N GLY A 159 -1.35 -14.18 -13.18
CA GLY A 159 -2.09 -14.93 -12.17
C GLY A 159 -2.47 -16.33 -12.64
N LEU A 160 -2.94 -16.48 -13.86
CA LEU A 160 -3.26 -17.77 -14.45
C LEU A 160 -2.01 -18.63 -14.66
N LEU A 161 -0.90 -18.04 -15.15
CA LEU A 161 0.36 -18.76 -15.33
C LEU A 161 0.99 -19.20 -14.01
N THR A 162 0.79 -18.43 -12.93
CA THR A 162 1.33 -18.76 -11.60
C THR A 162 0.38 -19.61 -10.76
N ALA A 163 -0.89 -19.74 -11.12
CA ALA A 163 -1.86 -20.58 -10.44
C ALA A 163 -1.46 -22.07 -10.45
N ASP A 164 -0.72 -22.50 -11.46
CA ASP A 164 -0.14 -23.86 -11.55
C ASP A 164 1.11 -24.02 -10.65
N ALA A 165 1.77 -22.93 -10.26
CA ALA A 165 2.87 -22.92 -9.32
C ALA A 165 2.35 -22.81 -7.87
N ARG A 166 1.94 -23.95 -7.30
CA ARG A 166 1.58 -24.21 -5.88
C ARG A 166 1.39 -22.94 -5.02
N PRO A 167 0.17 -22.46 -4.76
CA PRO A 167 -0.11 -21.22 -4.03
C PRO A 167 0.51 -21.19 -2.61
N GLY A 168 0.84 -22.35 -2.04
CA GLY A 168 1.53 -22.45 -0.76
C GLY A 168 3.01 -22.03 -0.77
N ALA A 169 3.69 -22.08 -1.92
CA ALA A 169 5.12 -21.77 -1.97
C ALA A 169 5.42 -20.25 -1.90
N ALA A 170 4.54 -19.41 -2.44
CA ALA A 170 4.69 -17.96 -2.36
C ALA A 170 4.44 -17.44 -0.94
N VAL A 171 3.37 -17.90 -0.29
CA VAL A 171 3.03 -17.56 1.10
C VAL A 171 4.06 -18.14 2.08
N ALA A 172 4.57 -19.36 1.81
CA ALA A 172 5.62 -19.96 2.63
C ALA A 172 6.96 -19.20 2.49
N ARG A 173 7.33 -18.71 1.30
CA ARG A 173 8.52 -17.88 1.10
C ARG A 173 8.43 -16.53 1.80
N GLU A 174 7.29 -15.88 1.72
CA GLU A 174 7.06 -14.59 2.38
C GLU A 174 7.10 -14.72 3.91
N ARG A 175 6.50 -15.79 4.48
CA ARG A 175 6.59 -16.10 5.90
C ARG A 175 7.99 -16.53 6.32
N ALA A 176 8.70 -17.28 5.51
CA ALA A 176 10.09 -17.66 5.78
C ALA A 176 11.02 -16.45 5.76
N GLY A 177 10.83 -15.51 4.81
CA GLY A 177 11.58 -14.26 4.75
C GLY A 177 11.38 -13.41 6.00
N THR A 178 10.13 -13.18 6.41
CA THR A 178 9.82 -12.39 7.62
C THR A 178 10.35 -13.00 8.91
N LEU A 179 10.32 -14.33 9.04
CA LEU A 179 10.91 -15.04 10.19
C LEU A 179 12.44 -14.98 10.20
N GLN A 180 13.06 -15.02 9.03
CA GLN A 180 14.51 -14.93 8.90
C GLN A 180 15.02 -13.52 9.22
N ASP A 181 14.28 -12.49 8.81
CA ASP A 181 14.55 -11.09 9.14
C ASP A 181 14.38 -10.83 10.66
N ALA A 182 13.32 -11.36 11.26
CA ALA A 182 13.09 -11.26 12.69
C ALA A 182 14.20 -11.99 13.50
N ALA A 183 14.60 -13.18 13.07
CA ALA A 183 15.70 -13.94 13.71
C ALA A 183 17.05 -13.22 13.56
N SER A 184 17.32 -12.59 12.42
CA SER A 184 18.53 -11.81 12.19
C SER A 184 18.57 -10.53 13.02
N ALA A 185 17.42 -9.88 13.23
CA ALA A 185 17.27 -8.71 14.10
C ALA A 185 17.51 -9.06 15.57
N LEU A 186 16.96 -10.20 16.04
CA LEU A 186 17.19 -10.70 17.40
C LEU A 186 18.65 -11.07 17.64
N ARG A 187 19.34 -11.69 16.67
CA ARG A 187 20.78 -11.97 16.79
C ARG A 187 21.63 -10.69 16.89
N ARG A 188 21.28 -9.66 16.14
CA ARG A 188 21.97 -8.35 16.18
C ARG A 188 21.78 -7.67 17.52
N SER A 189 20.56 -7.67 18.08
CA SER A 189 20.28 -7.09 19.39
C SER A 189 20.96 -7.86 20.54
N ALA A 190 20.97 -9.19 20.49
CA ALA A 190 21.66 -10.03 21.47
C ALA A 190 23.18 -9.83 21.41
N GLY A 191 23.75 -9.68 20.20
CA GLY A 191 25.18 -9.38 20.01
C GLY A 191 25.59 -7.99 20.52
N ALA A 192 24.70 -7.00 20.39
CA ALA A 192 24.90 -5.67 20.94
C ALA A 192 24.89 -5.63 22.47
N LEU A 193 23.94 -6.33 23.09
CA LEU A 193 23.85 -6.46 24.55
C LEU A 193 25.07 -7.20 25.14
N ARG A 194 25.62 -8.24 24.46
CA ARG A 194 26.80 -8.94 24.90
C ARG A 194 28.04 -8.06 24.85
N ARG A 195 28.19 -7.21 23.82
CA ARG A 195 29.32 -6.27 23.73
C ARG A 195 29.25 -5.17 24.81
N HIS A 196 28.04 -4.71 25.15
CA HIS A 196 27.85 -3.71 26.19
C HIS A 196 28.19 -4.27 27.59
N ARG A 197 27.98 -5.55 27.80
CA ARG A 197 28.34 -6.23 29.08
C ARG A 197 29.83 -6.52 29.24
N LEU A 198 30.54 -6.74 28.12
CA LEU A 198 31.98 -7.04 28.15
C LEU A 198 32.86 -5.78 28.15
N GLY A 199 32.30 -4.63 27.82
CA GLY A 199 32.99 -3.32 27.86
C GLY A 199 32.77 -2.56 29.20
N ALA A 200 32.06 -3.14 30.15
CA ALA A 200 31.80 -2.55 31.49
C ALA A 200 32.56 -3.23 32.63
N ILE A 201 33.60 -4.03 32.32
CA ILE A 201 34.62 -4.57 33.22
C ILE A 201 35.95 -3.99 32.80
#